data_eb9d1436ea7527b21cd05670f1d0ae46
#
_entry.id   eb9d1436ea7527b21cd05670f1d0ae46
#
_cell.length_a   1.000
_cell.length_b   1.000
_cell.length_c   1.000
_cell.angle_alpha   90.00
_cell.angle_beta   90.00
_cell.angle_gamma   90.00
#
_symmetry.space_group_name_H-M   'P 1'
#
loop_
_entity.id
_entity.type
_entity.pdbx_description
1 polymer ?
#
loop_
_entity_poly.entity_id
_entity_poly.type
_entity_poly.pdbx_seq_one_letter_code
_entity_poly.pdbx_strand_id
1 'polypeptide(L)'
;MNHSACVSITSGPCGSLATVACHCRDCQKLTGATNLLTIYADRAAFRHEQGELARYRKRADSGREADFVRCAECGTRLWHEPHNAPEYVFIAAGTLDDPSWVVPAAHIWTSRAAPSAHIPEGVYTTGQGPADRAELIAAFRVAHGKG
;
A
#
# COMPACT_ATOMS: atom_id res chain seq x y z
N MET A 1 24.05 -4.94 -0.28
CA MET A 1 23.33 -4.16 0.73
C MET A 1 22.25 -5.07 1.30
N ASN A 2 22.27 -5.29 2.59
CA ASN A 2 21.27 -6.13 3.23
C ASN A 2 20.07 -5.24 3.58
N HIS A 3 19.06 -5.23 2.74
CA HIS A 3 17.86 -4.40 2.94
C HIS A 3 16.90 -4.95 4.01
N SER A 4 17.24 -6.10 4.62
CA SER A 4 16.44 -6.75 5.68
C SER A 4 16.30 -5.92 6.97
N ALA A 5 16.97 -4.78 7.07
CA ALA A 5 17.04 -4.02 8.31
C ALA A 5 16.09 -2.84 8.39
N CYS A 6 15.40 -2.46 7.29
CA CYS A 6 14.68 -1.19 7.29
C CYS A 6 13.25 -1.27 7.87
N VAL A 7 12.58 -2.40 7.79
CA VAL A 7 11.24 -2.58 8.40
C VAL A 7 11.04 -4.05 8.77
N SER A 8 10.92 -4.33 10.03
CA SER A 8 10.34 -5.60 10.50
C SER A 8 8.86 -5.39 10.71
N ILE A 9 8.04 -6.03 9.87
CA ILE A 9 6.60 -6.10 10.06
C ILE A 9 6.33 -7.50 10.58
N THR A 10 6.18 -7.61 11.88
CA THR A 10 5.90 -8.88 12.58
C THR A 10 4.49 -9.41 12.36
N SER A 11 3.70 -8.75 11.54
CA SER A 11 2.38 -9.24 11.19
C SER A 11 2.40 -9.82 9.77
N GLY A 12 2.41 -11.13 9.66
CA GLY A 12 1.90 -11.84 8.49
C GLY A 12 0.46 -11.39 8.16
N PRO A 13 -0.33 -12.14 7.40
CA PRO A 13 -1.70 -11.72 7.02
C PRO A 13 -2.58 -11.30 8.21
N CYS A 14 -2.17 -11.59 9.43
CA CYS A 14 -2.95 -11.39 10.66
C CYS A 14 -3.17 -9.92 11.09
N GLY A 15 -2.34 -8.98 10.64
CA GLY A 15 -2.51 -7.53 10.92
C GLY A 15 -2.89 -6.71 9.67
N SER A 16 -2.99 -7.38 8.53
CA SER A 16 -3.34 -6.76 7.26
C SER A 16 -4.85 -6.68 7.11
N LEU A 17 -5.34 -5.53 6.68
CA LEU A 17 -6.76 -5.25 6.46
C LEU A 17 -7.14 -5.33 4.99
N ALA A 18 -6.22 -4.95 4.09
CA ALA A 18 -6.43 -5.03 2.65
C ALA A 18 -5.09 -5.05 1.91
N THR A 19 -5.07 -5.66 0.71
CA THR A 19 -3.99 -5.56 -0.26
C THR A 19 -4.52 -4.88 -1.51
N VAL A 20 -3.90 -3.77 -1.89
CA VAL A 20 -4.46 -2.85 -2.89
C VAL A 20 -3.40 -2.43 -3.89
N ALA A 21 -3.69 -2.60 -5.19
CA ALA A 21 -2.92 -2.03 -6.29
C ALA A 21 -3.54 -0.70 -6.72
N CYS A 22 -2.83 0.41 -6.53
CA CYS A 22 -3.28 1.73 -6.91
C CYS A 22 -2.66 2.16 -8.25
N HIS A 23 -3.50 2.42 -9.24
CA HIS A 23 -3.11 2.81 -10.60
C HIS A 23 -3.11 4.32 -10.85
N CYS A 24 -3.30 5.17 -9.84
CA CYS A 24 -3.29 6.61 -10.04
C CYS A 24 -1.91 7.11 -10.50
N ARG A 25 -1.89 8.25 -11.20
CA ARG A 25 -0.62 8.80 -11.76
C ARG A 25 0.40 9.14 -10.68
N ASP A 26 -0.04 9.58 -9.51
CA ASP A 26 0.85 9.82 -8.38
C ASP A 26 1.58 8.55 -7.93
N CYS A 27 0.85 7.43 -7.84
CA CYS A 27 1.43 6.14 -7.48
C CYS A 27 2.38 5.62 -8.55
N GLN A 28 2.03 5.76 -9.83
CA GLN A 28 2.93 5.39 -10.95
C GLN A 28 4.23 6.20 -10.90
N LYS A 29 4.17 7.52 -10.72
CA LYS A 29 5.36 8.38 -10.60
C LYS A 29 6.19 8.04 -9.37
N LEU A 30 5.54 7.72 -8.26
CA LEU A 30 6.20 7.41 -7.00
C LEU A 30 7.01 6.12 -7.06
N THR A 31 6.52 5.13 -7.83
CA THR A 31 7.15 3.81 -7.95
C THR A 31 8.02 3.66 -9.18
N GLY A 32 7.79 4.45 -10.22
CA GLY A 32 8.36 4.21 -11.55
C GLY A 32 7.78 2.95 -12.22
N ALA A 33 6.61 2.47 -11.76
CA ALA A 33 5.96 1.26 -12.24
C ALA A 33 4.50 1.55 -12.66
N THR A 34 3.77 0.51 -13.08
CA THR A 34 2.36 0.63 -13.52
C THR A 34 1.39 0.91 -12.38
N ASN A 35 1.77 0.59 -11.15
CA ASN A 35 0.95 0.78 -9.96
C ASN A 35 1.81 0.80 -8.69
N LEU A 36 1.15 1.06 -7.59
CA LEU A 36 1.71 0.90 -6.26
C LEU A 36 0.93 -0.19 -5.53
N LEU A 37 1.60 -1.29 -5.20
CA LEU A 37 1.04 -2.34 -4.35
C LEU A 37 1.26 -2.00 -2.88
N THR A 38 0.16 -1.85 -2.14
CA THR A 38 0.16 -1.51 -0.72
C THR A 38 -0.61 -2.51 0.11
N ILE A 39 -0.17 -2.68 1.35
CA ILE A 39 -0.89 -3.37 2.40
C ILE A 39 -1.47 -2.30 3.31
N TYR A 40 -2.78 -2.30 3.47
CA TYR A 40 -3.45 -1.48 4.47
C TYR A 40 -3.37 -2.21 5.81
N ALA A 41 -2.80 -1.57 6.80
CA ALA A 41 -2.69 -2.11 8.15
C ALA A 41 -3.25 -1.12 9.17
N ASP A 42 -3.72 -1.65 10.30
CA ASP A 42 -4.12 -0.83 11.43
C ASP A 42 -2.90 -0.11 12.01
N ARG A 43 -2.99 1.22 12.12
CA ARG A 43 -1.93 2.05 12.68
C ARG A 43 -1.58 1.66 14.11
N ALA A 44 -2.55 1.22 14.90
CA ALA A 44 -2.32 0.79 16.27
C ALA A 44 -1.51 -0.51 16.38
N ALA A 45 -1.63 -1.39 15.38
CA ALA A 45 -0.88 -2.65 15.30
C ALA A 45 0.48 -2.52 14.62
N PHE A 46 0.72 -1.41 13.94
CA PHE A 46 1.97 -1.17 13.22
C PHE A 46 3.09 -0.67 14.15
N ARG A 47 4.28 -1.24 14.00
CA ARG A 47 5.50 -0.81 14.72
C ARG A 47 6.67 -0.73 13.75
N HIS A 48 7.45 0.31 13.90
CA HIS A 48 8.78 0.43 13.32
C HIS A 48 9.80 0.05 14.39
N GLU A 49 10.64 -0.91 14.10
CA GLU A 49 11.55 -1.50 15.11
C GLU A 49 12.97 -0.93 15.03
N GLN A 50 13.46 -0.62 13.82
CA GLN A 50 14.84 -0.17 13.65
C GLN A 50 15.07 0.63 12.36
N GLY A 51 16.20 1.33 12.30
CA GLY A 51 16.64 2.12 11.17
C GLY A 51 16.18 3.58 11.22
N GLU A 52 16.95 4.47 10.64
CA GLU A 52 16.61 5.88 10.55
C GLU A 52 15.62 6.14 9.42
N LEU A 53 14.68 7.02 9.67
CA LEU A 53 13.59 7.34 8.75
C LEU A 53 13.70 8.78 8.27
N ALA A 54 13.48 8.98 6.98
CA ALA A 54 13.20 10.26 6.39
C ALA A 54 11.71 10.36 6.03
N ARG A 55 11.11 11.53 6.24
CA ARG A 55 9.69 11.79 5.98
C ARG A 55 9.55 12.93 5.00
N TYR A 56 8.57 12.81 4.13
CA TYR A 56 8.23 13.87 3.23
C TYR A 56 6.72 13.91 2.98
N ARG A 57 6.16 15.11 3.01
CA ARG A 57 4.73 15.31 2.78
C ARG A 57 4.45 15.52 1.31
N LYS A 58 3.45 14.81 0.80
CA LYS A 58 2.97 14.99 -0.56
C LYS A 58 1.47 15.27 -0.55
N ARG A 59 1.08 16.23 -1.40
CA ARG A 59 -0.30 16.45 -1.79
C ARG A 59 -0.53 15.81 -3.16
N ALA A 60 -1.50 14.89 -3.24
CA ALA A 60 -1.89 14.26 -4.49
C ALA A 60 -2.76 15.20 -5.35
N ASP A 61 -2.92 14.88 -6.64
CA ASP A 61 -3.81 15.61 -7.54
C ASP A 61 -5.25 15.67 -7.03
N SER A 62 -5.68 14.66 -6.27
CA SER A 62 -6.99 14.61 -5.59
C SER A 62 -7.12 15.60 -4.43
N GLY A 63 -6.06 16.33 -4.06
CA GLY A 63 -5.99 17.20 -2.89
C GLY A 63 -5.71 16.49 -1.57
N ARG A 64 -5.66 15.16 -1.54
CA ARG A 64 -5.34 14.38 -0.35
C ARG A 64 -3.86 14.49 -0.02
N GLU A 65 -3.55 14.59 1.27
CA GLU A 65 -2.18 14.64 1.76
C GLU A 65 -1.82 13.34 2.48
N ALA A 66 -0.56 12.97 2.37
CA ALA A 66 0.02 11.86 3.09
C ALA A 66 1.50 12.14 3.39
N ASP A 67 1.96 11.62 4.52
CA ASP A 67 3.39 11.60 4.85
C ASP A 67 3.99 10.30 4.34
N PHE A 68 4.95 10.40 3.44
CA PHE A 68 5.69 9.28 2.88
C PHE A 68 6.95 9.04 3.70
N VAL A 69 7.10 7.83 4.19
CA VAL A 69 8.20 7.41 5.04
C VAL A 69 9.13 6.50 4.25
N ARG A 70 10.41 6.80 4.31
CA ARG A 70 11.47 6.07 3.62
C ARG A 70 12.65 5.82 4.53
N CYS A 71 13.45 4.84 4.19
CA CYS A 71 14.75 4.63 4.82
C CYS A 71 15.64 5.84 4.57
N ALA A 72 16.22 6.41 5.62
CA ALA A 72 17.12 7.57 5.49
C ALA A 72 18.44 7.21 4.79
N GLU A 73 18.87 5.95 4.90
CA GLU A 73 20.14 5.47 4.35
C GLU A 73 20.06 5.19 2.84
N CYS A 74 19.05 4.40 2.41
CA CYS A 74 18.96 3.94 1.02
C CYS A 74 17.84 4.57 0.20
N GLY A 75 16.97 5.39 0.82
CA GLY A 75 15.86 6.07 0.15
C GLY A 75 14.67 5.18 -0.19
N THR A 76 14.73 3.87 0.10
CA THR A 76 13.60 2.95 -0.14
C THR A 76 12.35 3.47 0.56
N ARG A 77 11.25 3.63 -0.19
CA ARG A 77 9.97 4.00 0.36
C ARG A 77 9.35 2.79 1.06
N LEU A 78 9.01 2.99 2.33
CA LEU A 78 8.56 1.91 3.22
C LEU A 78 7.05 1.90 3.41
N TRP A 79 6.46 3.03 3.79
CA TRP A 79 5.01 3.18 3.95
C TRP A 79 4.59 4.63 3.76
N HIS A 80 3.31 4.88 3.77
CA HIS A 80 2.79 6.23 3.90
C HIS A 80 1.59 6.28 4.86
N GLU A 81 1.41 7.45 5.45
CA GLU A 81 0.42 7.75 6.47
C GLU A 81 -0.58 8.77 5.89
N PRO A 82 -1.78 8.35 5.50
CA PRO A 82 -2.77 9.25 4.90
C PRO A 82 -3.38 10.16 5.97
N HIS A 83 -3.44 11.46 5.73
CA HIS A 83 -4.00 12.41 6.70
C HIS A 83 -5.52 12.29 6.84
N ASN A 84 -6.22 11.85 5.80
CA ASN A 84 -7.67 11.65 5.82
C ASN A 84 -8.12 10.30 6.38
N ALA A 85 -7.17 9.48 6.85
CA ALA A 85 -7.42 8.16 7.45
C ALA A 85 -6.26 7.79 8.38
N PRO A 86 -6.07 8.54 9.48
CA PRO A 86 -4.91 8.39 10.36
C PRO A 86 -4.90 7.06 11.13
N GLU A 87 -6.00 6.34 11.12
CA GLU A 87 -6.12 5.00 11.70
C GLU A 87 -5.41 3.92 10.86
N TYR A 88 -5.00 4.24 9.63
CA TYR A 88 -4.30 3.31 8.74
C TYR A 88 -2.85 3.70 8.51
N VAL A 89 -2.04 2.70 8.19
CA VAL A 89 -0.75 2.84 7.54
C VAL A 89 -0.75 2.02 6.26
N PHE A 90 -0.19 2.57 5.18
CA PHE A 90 -0.15 1.93 3.86
C PHE A 90 1.27 1.50 3.55
N ILE A 91 1.55 0.22 3.78
CA ILE A 91 2.89 -0.36 3.66
C ILE A 91 3.18 -0.69 2.20
N ALA A 92 4.37 -0.39 1.73
CA ALA A 92 4.83 -0.81 0.40
C ALA A 92 5.09 -2.32 0.41
N ALA A 93 4.28 -3.07 -0.30
CA ALA A 93 4.30 -4.54 -0.20
C ALA A 93 5.65 -5.17 -0.58
N GLY A 94 6.34 -4.62 -1.59
CA GLY A 94 7.64 -5.12 -2.03
C GLY A 94 8.79 -4.90 -1.05
N THR A 95 8.56 -4.21 0.06
CA THR A 95 9.58 -3.99 1.11
C THR A 95 9.48 -4.98 2.28
N LEU A 96 8.51 -5.88 2.24
CA LEU A 96 8.43 -6.97 3.20
C LEU A 96 9.59 -7.96 3.01
N ASP A 97 10.05 -8.58 4.09
CA ASP A 97 11.03 -9.67 4.02
C ASP A 97 10.47 -10.89 3.28
N ASP A 98 9.18 -11.19 3.47
CA ASP A 98 8.45 -12.18 2.70
C ASP A 98 7.18 -11.59 2.07
N PRO A 99 7.23 -11.12 0.82
CA PRO A 99 6.07 -10.62 0.09
C PRO A 99 5.27 -11.72 -0.64
N SER A 100 5.62 -13.00 -0.53
CA SER A 100 5.07 -14.10 -1.34
C SER A 100 3.56 -14.28 -1.19
N TRP A 101 2.98 -13.86 -0.07
CA TRP A 101 1.56 -13.94 0.22
C TRP A 101 0.76 -12.73 -0.32
N VAL A 102 1.44 -11.69 -0.77
CA VAL A 102 0.79 -10.44 -1.16
C VAL A 102 0.25 -10.53 -2.57
N VAL A 103 -1.05 -10.78 -2.68
CA VAL A 103 -1.80 -10.70 -3.93
C VAL A 103 -2.79 -9.55 -3.81
N PRO A 104 -2.88 -8.62 -4.78
CA PRO A 104 -3.86 -7.55 -4.73
C PRO A 104 -5.28 -8.11 -4.66
N ALA A 105 -6.00 -7.83 -3.59
CA ALA A 105 -7.42 -8.15 -3.45
C ALA A 105 -8.31 -7.08 -4.11
N ALA A 106 -7.73 -5.92 -4.37
CA ALA A 106 -8.42 -4.80 -5.02
C ALA A 106 -7.48 -4.01 -5.94
N HIS A 107 -8.03 -3.50 -7.04
CA HIS A 107 -7.38 -2.52 -7.91
C HIS A 107 -8.18 -1.23 -7.92
N ILE A 108 -7.54 -0.10 -7.57
CA ILE A 108 -8.18 1.21 -7.50
C ILE A 108 -7.56 2.18 -8.50
N TRP A 109 -8.31 3.22 -8.88
CA TRP A 109 -7.92 4.18 -9.92
C TRP A 109 -7.66 3.50 -11.27
N THR A 110 -8.45 2.49 -11.61
CA THR A 110 -8.28 1.73 -12.86
C THR A 110 -8.54 2.57 -14.10
N SER A 111 -9.29 3.67 -13.99
CA SER A 111 -9.45 4.67 -15.06
C SER A 111 -8.13 5.35 -15.46
N ARG A 112 -7.10 5.26 -14.64
CA ARG A 112 -5.76 5.82 -14.87
C ARG A 112 -4.70 4.73 -15.09
N ALA A 113 -5.11 3.48 -15.20
CA ALA A 113 -4.20 2.36 -15.41
C ALA A 113 -3.35 2.56 -16.67
N ALA A 114 -2.05 2.26 -16.56
CA ALA A 114 -1.17 2.25 -17.71
C ALA A 114 -1.60 1.12 -18.69
N PRO A 115 -1.42 1.28 -20.00
CA PRO A 115 -1.80 0.24 -20.98
C PRO A 115 -1.12 -1.12 -20.75
N SER A 116 0.06 -1.11 -20.12
CA SER A 116 0.80 -2.32 -19.75
C SER A 116 0.43 -2.91 -18.39
N ALA A 117 -0.50 -2.29 -17.65
CA ALA A 117 -0.93 -2.80 -16.36
C ALA A 117 -1.79 -4.05 -16.55
N HIS A 118 -1.49 -5.09 -15.78
CA HIS A 118 -2.32 -6.29 -15.70
C HIS A 118 -3.30 -6.18 -14.52
N ILE A 119 -4.59 -6.29 -14.82
CA ILE A 119 -5.67 -6.34 -13.83
C ILE A 119 -6.42 -7.67 -14.06
N PRO A 120 -6.34 -8.64 -13.13
CA PRO A 120 -7.00 -9.92 -13.30
C PRO A 120 -8.52 -9.78 -13.40
N GLU A 121 -9.15 -10.69 -14.16
CA GLU A 121 -10.62 -10.78 -14.17
C GLU A 121 -11.16 -11.20 -12.81
N GLY A 122 -12.33 -10.67 -12.45
CA GLY A 122 -13.03 -11.02 -11.20
C GLY A 122 -12.45 -10.40 -9.94
N VAL A 123 -11.31 -9.68 -10.00
CA VAL A 123 -10.80 -8.92 -8.86
C VAL A 123 -11.65 -7.66 -8.62
N TYR A 124 -11.81 -7.27 -7.37
CA TYR A 124 -12.52 -6.04 -7.04
C TYR A 124 -11.81 -4.81 -7.65
N THR A 125 -12.54 -3.99 -8.39
CA THR A 125 -11.98 -2.79 -9.03
C THR A 125 -12.84 -1.57 -8.80
N THR A 126 -12.18 -0.40 -8.70
CA THR A 126 -12.84 0.90 -8.79
C THR A 126 -12.14 1.80 -9.81
N GLY A 127 -12.93 2.53 -10.59
CA GLY A 127 -12.39 3.47 -11.58
C GLY A 127 -11.63 4.63 -10.95
N GLN A 128 -11.97 4.98 -9.72
CA GLN A 128 -11.33 6.03 -8.92
C GLN A 128 -10.88 5.49 -7.55
N GLY A 129 -10.64 6.36 -6.57
CA GLY A 129 -10.42 5.94 -5.20
C GLY A 129 -11.67 5.29 -4.61
N PRO A 130 -11.51 4.40 -3.63
CA PRO A 130 -12.67 3.75 -3.03
C PRO A 130 -13.57 4.78 -2.35
N ALA A 131 -14.87 4.62 -2.53
CA ALA A 131 -15.86 5.42 -1.81
C ALA A 131 -15.83 5.07 -0.31
N ASP A 132 -15.70 3.78 -0.02
CA ASP A 132 -15.55 3.24 1.33
C ASP A 132 -14.42 2.22 1.37
N ARG A 133 -13.53 2.34 2.36
CA ARG A 133 -12.46 1.37 2.59
C ARG A 133 -12.97 0.02 3.09
N ALA A 134 -14.18 -0.02 3.65
CA ALA A 134 -14.81 -1.27 4.07
C ALA A 134 -14.95 -2.27 2.90
N GLU A 135 -15.17 -1.78 1.68
CA GLU A 135 -15.24 -2.61 0.48
C GLU A 135 -13.90 -3.29 0.16
N LEU A 136 -12.79 -2.56 0.34
CA LEU A 136 -11.44 -3.12 0.15
C LEU A 136 -11.14 -4.20 1.20
N ILE A 137 -11.54 -3.96 2.44
CA ILE A 137 -11.38 -4.92 3.54
C ILE A 137 -12.23 -6.16 3.29
N ALA A 138 -13.46 -6.00 2.81
CA ALA A 138 -14.33 -7.11 2.45
C ALA A 138 -13.72 -7.95 1.31
N ALA A 139 -13.24 -7.31 0.24
CA ALA A 139 -12.56 -7.98 -0.87
C ALA A 139 -11.33 -8.77 -0.39
N PHE A 140 -10.55 -8.21 0.51
CA PHE A 140 -9.39 -8.89 1.09
C PHE A 140 -9.79 -10.12 1.91
N ARG A 141 -10.84 -10.03 2.72
CA ARG A 141 -11.34 -11.16 3.51
C ARG A 141 -11.80 -12.31 2.62
N VAL A 142 -12.52 -12.00 1.55
CA VAL A 142 -12.96 -13.01 0.56
C VAL A 142 -11.75 -13.68 -0.09
N ALA A 143 -10.77 -12.90 -0.56
CA ALA A 143 -9.58 -13.43 -1.23
C ALA A 143 -8.71 -14.31 -0.32
N HIS A 144 -8.73 -14.10 1.00
CA HIS A 144 -7.92 -14.84 1.97
C HIS A 144 -8.72 -15.84 2.81
N GLY A 145 -9.96 -16.18 2.40
CA GLY A 145 -10.79 -17.20 3.05
C GLY A 145 -11.23 -16.87 4.48
N LYS A 146 -11.21 -15.59 4.86
CA LYS A 146 -11.71 -15.10 6.14
C LYS A 146 -13.07 -14.42 5.91
N GLY A 147 -14.03 -15.24 5.53
CA GLY A 147 -15.43 -14.82 5.45
C GLY A 147 -16.06 -14.74 6.83
#